data_1cd3f177a219604083a898c0431ee376
#
_entry.id   1cd3f177a219604083a898c0431ee376
#
_cell.length_a   1.000
_cell.length_b   1.000
_cell.length_c   1.000
_cell.angle_alpha   90.00
_cell.angle_beta   90.00
_cell.angle_gamma   90.00
#
_symmetry.space_group_name_H-M   'P 1'
#
loop_
_entity.id
_entity.type
_entity.pdbx_description
1 polymer ?
#
loop_
_entity_poly.entity_id
_entity_poly.type
_entity_poly.pdbx_seq_one_letter_code
_entity_poly.pdbx_strand_id
1 'polypeptide(L)'
;RLVQGEAGSETVYGTPREAALKWQEEGAEWLHLVDLDAAFGRGSNYEILREVVGELDVNVELTGGIRDDESLQRALSTGCRRINIGTAALENPEWCARVLAENGDRVAIGLDVRVVDGEPRLRGRGWVSDGGNLWDVLERLNKDGCTRYVVTDVSKDGMLSGPNLDMLGAVADATDAKVVASGGIASIADVVAVAGLEDRGVDSAITGKALYSGQFTLPEALAAVRELS
;
A
#
# COMPACT_ATOMS: atom_id res chain seq x y z
N ARG A 1 -5.43 12.51 3.91
CA ARG A 1 -5.56 11.26 4.71
C ARG A 1 -7.01 11.04 5.12
N LEU A 2 -7.43 9.80 5.18
CA LEU A 2 -8.75 9.38 5.62
C LEU A 2 -8.69 8.72 7.01
N VAL A 3 -9.82 8.71 7.71
CA VAL A 3 -10.00 7.90 8.92
C VAL A 3 -10.64 6.58 8.48
N GLN A 4 -9.92 5.47 8.65
CA GLN A 4 -10.35 4.12 8.22
C GLN A 4 -10.92 4.06 6.78
N GLY A 5 -10.36 4.86 5.87
CA GLY A 5 -10.83 4.94 4.48
C GLY A 5 -12.18 5.63 4.28
N GLU A 6 -12.78 6.24 5.29
CA GLU A 6 -14.09 6.87 5.21
C GLU A 6 -14.05 8.15 4.37
N ALA A 7 -14.81 8.18 3.27
CA ALA A 7 -14.95 9.35 2.44
C ALA A 7 -15.64 10.50 3.21
N GLY A 8 -15.07 11.71 3.14
CA GLY A 8 -15.54 12.87 3.90
C GLY A 8 -14.81 13.08 5.24
N SER A 9 -13.90 12.17 5.61
CA SER A 9 -13.02 12.29 6.78
C SER A 9 -11.64 12.85 6.45
N GLU A 10 -11.47 13.47 5.28
CA GLU A 10 -10.19 13.91 4.75
C GLU A 10 -9.52 14.98 5.61
N THR A 11 -8.25 14.77 5.95
CA THR A 11 -7.36 15.81 6.49
C THR A 11 -6.35 16.21 5.41
N VAL A 12 -6.27 17.50 5.12
CA VAL A 12 -5.35 18.06 4.11
C VAL A 12 -4.06 18.50 4.80
N TYR A 13 -2.90 18.11 4.23
CA TYR A 13 -1.56 18.45 4.72
C TYR A 13 -0.70 19.17 3.67
N GLY A 14 -1.31 19.95 2.79
CA GLY A 14 -0.66 20.64 1.67
C GLY A 14 -0.95 19.97 0.33
N THR A 15 -0.24 20.41 -0.70
CA THR A 15 -0.37 19.83 -2.05
C THR A 15 0.34 18.48 -2.16
N PRO A 16 -0.05 17.60 -3.09
CA PRO A 16 0.67 16.35 -3.36
C PRO A 16 2.16 16.56 -3.66
N ARG A 17 2.48 17.60 -4.41
CA ARG A 17 3.84 17.97 -4.78
C ARG A 17 4.68 18.35 -3.55
N GLU A 18 4.19 19.25 -2.72
CA GLU A 18 4.89 19.69 -1.49
C GLU A 18 5.13 18.49 -0.54
N ALA A 19 4.13 17.63 -0.36
CA ALA A 19 4.26 16.46 0.48
C ALA A 19 5.31 15.47 -0.08
N ALA A 20 5.28 15.20 -1.39
CA ALA A 20 6.20 14.26 -2.03
C ALA A 20 7.66 14.73 -1.95
N LEU A 21 7.91 16.00 -2.28
CA LEU A 21 9.26 16.58 -2.19
C LEU A 21 9.79 16.60 -0.75
N LYS A 22 8.93 16.94 0.23
CA LYS A 22 9.30 16.90 1.63
C LYS A 22 9.81 15.51 2.05
N TRP A 23 9.08 14.45 1.71
CA TRP A 23 9.48 13.10 2.10
C TRP A 23 10.74 12.64 1.37
N GLN A 24 10.92 13.04 0.11
CA GLN A 24 12.18 12.81 -0.61
C GLN A 24 13.36 13.52 0.10
N GLU A 25 13.21 14.79 0.47
CA GLU A 25 14.24 15.56 1.20
C GLU A 25 14.56 14.95 2.58
N GLU A 26 13.57 14.34 3.23
CA GLU A 26 13.77 13.64 4.51
C GLU A 26 14.38 12.23 4.35
N GLY A 27 14.65 11.79 3.13
CA GLY A 27 15.39 10.56 2.84
C GLY A 27 14.53 9.35 2.49
N ALA A 28 13.26 9.54 2.08
CA ALA A 28 12.46 8.45 1.53
C ALA A 28 13.10 7.89 0.27
N GLU A 29 13.19 6.56 0.18
CA GLU A 29 13.60 5.86 -1.05
C GLU A 29 12.40 5.48 -1.91
N TRP A 30 11.24 5.37 -1.28
CA TRP A 30 9.96 5.05 -1.89
C TRP A 30 8.85 5.97 -1.39
N LEU A 31 7.97 6.34 -2.29
CA LEU A 31 6.71 7.03 -1.98
C LEU A 31 5.53 6.21 -2.46
N HIS A 32 4.51 6.07 -1.60
CA HIS A 32 3.23 5.44 -1.94
C HIS A 32 2.19 6.54 -2.18
N LEU A 33 1.81 6.75 -3.44
CA LEU A 33 0.84 7.75 -3.87
C LEU A 33 -0.52 7.10 -4.15
N VAL A 34 -1.57 7.69 -3.61
CA VAL A 34 -2.94 7.19 -3.75
C VAL A 34 -3.82 8.22 -4.44
N ASP A 35 -4.36 7.89 -5.61
CA ASP A 35 -5.44 8.67 -6.24
C ASP A 35 -6.78 8.29 -5.60
N LEU A 36 -7.16 9.03 -4.55
CA LEU A 36 -8.41 8.77 -3.83
C LEU A 36 -9.64 9.04 -4.68
N ASP A 37 -9.61 10.05 -5.56
CA ASP A 37 -10.76 10.33 -6.42
C ASP A 37 -10.98 9.21 -7.42
N ALA A 38 -9.92 8.68 -8.02
CA ALA A 38 -10.02 7.52 -8.90
C ALA A 38 -10.44 6.26 -8.13
N ALA A 39 -9.94 6.04 -6.90
CA ALA A 39 -10.32 4.92 -6.05
C ALA A 39 -11.82 4.92 -5.73
N PHE A 40 -12.40 6.10 -5.47
CA PHE A 40 -13.82 6.28 -5.17
C PHE A 40 -14.70 6.53 -6.40
N GLY A 41 -14.12 6.56 -7.62
CA GLY A 41 -14.87 6.83 -8.86
C GLY A 41 -15.38 8.26 -8.99
N ARG A 42 -14.73 9.22 -8.33
CA ARG A 42 -15.08 10.64 -8.33
C ARG A 42 -14.30 11.49 -9.34
N GLY A 43 -13.46 10.85 -10.14
CA GLY A 43 -12.60 11.51 -11.11
C GLY A 43 -11.20 10.87 -11.15
N SER A 44 -10.20 11.62 -11.58
CA SER A 44 -8.80 11.21 -11.60
C SER A 44 -7.88 12.40 -11.44
N ASN A 45 -6.81 12.23 -10.68
CA ASN A 45 -5.75 13.22 -10.50
C ASN A 45 -4.50 12.87 -11.35
N TYR A 46 -4.68 12.13 -12.44
CA TYR A 46 -3.60 11.60 -13.27
C TYR A 46 -2.57 12.66 -13.69
N GLU A 47 -3.00 13.83 -14.17
CA GLU A 47 -2.07 14.87 -14.63
C GLU A 47 -1.21 15.40 -13.47
N ILE A 48 -1.82 15.61 -12.29
CA ILE A 48 -1.10 16.04 -11.10
C ILE A 48 -0.08 14.96 -10.69
N LEU A 49 -0.51 13.70 -10.69
CA LEU A 49 0.37 12.59 -10.31
C LEU A 49 1.51 12.40 -11.29
N ARG A 50 1.26 12.55 -12.60
CA ARG A 50 2.29 12.49 -13.63
C ARG A 50 3.34 13.59 -13.45
N GLU A 51 2.91 14.82 -13.14
CA GLU A 51 3.81 15.93 -12.85
C GLU A 51 4.64 15.65 -11.59
N VAL A 52 4.00 15.23 -10.50
CA VAL A 52 4.67 14.92 -9.23
C VAL A 52 5.70 13.79 -9.42
N VAL A 53 5.31 12.68 -10.07
CA VAL A 53 6.21 11.55 -10.32
C VAL A 53 7.41 11.98 -11.18
N GLY A 54 7.18 12.85 -12.17
CA GLY A 54 8.23 13.36 -13.05
C GLY A 54 9.26 14.28 -12.38
N GLU A 55 8.94 14.86 -11.23
CA GLU A 55 9.84 15.71 -10.44
C GLU A 55 10.63 14.95 -9.37
N LEU A 56 10.28 13.69 -9.10
CA LEU A 56 10.88 12.92 -8.01
C LEU A 56 12.05 12.07 -8.51
N ASP A 57 13.12 12.03 -7.72
CA ASP A 57 14.27 11.17 -7.91
C ASP A 57 14.16 9.83 -7.15
N VAL A 58 13.07 9.63 -6.41
CA VAL A 58 12.80 8.42 -5.63
C VAL A 58 11.82 7.50 -6.33
N ASN A 59 11.78 6.24 -5.92
CA ASN A 59 10.82 5.29 -6.46
C ASN A 59 9.38 5.64 -6.02
N VAL A 60 8.44 5.51 -6.93
CA VAL A 60 7.03 5.73 -6.63
C VAL A 60 6.23 4.47 -6.88
N GLU A 61 5.44 4.08 -5.90
CA GLU A 61 4.35 3.13 -6.03
C GLU A 61 3.02 3.90 -6.10
N LEU A 62 2.27 3.71 -7.19
CA LEU A 62 1.02 4.41 -7.45
C LEU A 62 -0.17 3.46 -7.29
N THR A 63 -1.21 3.89 -6.61
CA THR A 63 -2.47 3.17 -6.47
C THR A 63 -3.68 4.09 -6.62
N GLY A 64 -4.85 3.49 -6.72
CA GLY A 64 -6.14 4.17 -6.83
C GLY A 64 -6.72 4.11 -8.24
N GLY A 65 -7.89 3.49 -8.38
CA GLY A 65 -8.66 3.47 -9.61
C GLY A 65 -8.12 2.60 -10.76
N ILE A 66 -7.10 1.76 -10.53
CA ILE A 66 -6.52 0.87 -11.55
C ILE A 66 -7.40 -0.39 -11.63
N ARG A 67 -8.20 -0.53 -12.72
CA ARG A 67 -9.22 -1.56 -12.83
C ARG A 67 -9.40 -2.19 -14.22
N ASP A 68 -8.72 -1.66 -15.22
CA ASP A 68 -8.76 -2.08 -16.62
C ASP A 68 -7.46 -1.67 -17.33
N ASP A 69 -7.32 -2.07 -18.60
CA ASP A 69 -6.12 -1.81 -19.39
C ASP A 69 -5.88 -0.30 -19.60
N GLU A 70 -6.94 0.50 -19.71
CA GLU A 70 -6.81 1.94 -19.91
C GLU A 70 -6.22 2.61 -18.65
N SER A 71 -6.80 2.34 -17.47
CA SER A 71 -6.31 2.86 -16.20
C SER A 71 -4.93 2.31 -15.83
N LEU A 72 -4.63 1.06 -16.19
CA LEU A 72 -3.31 0.44 -16.05
C LEU A 72 -2.27 1.19 -16.88
N GLN A 73 -2.50 1.38 -18.18
CA GLN A 73 -1.55 2.08 -19.05
C GLN A 73 -1.37 3.53 -18.65
N ARG A 74 -2.46 4.18 -18.22
CA ARG A 74 -2.41 5.54 -17.68
C ARG A 74 -1.50 5.62 -16.45
N ALA A 75 -1.67 4.72 -15.48
CA ALA A 75 -0.83 4.67 -14.29
C ALA A 75 0.64 4.39 -14.62
N LEU A 76 0.92 3.41 -15.47
CA LEU A 76 2.28 3.08 -15.90
C LEU A 76 2.97 4.23 -16.67
N SER A 77 2.20 5.01 -17.43
CA SER A 77 2.72 6.16 -18.21
C SER A 77 3.06 7.38 -17.35
N THR A 78 2.74 7.39 -16.05
CA THR A 78 3.24 8.43 -15.12
C THR A 78 4.76 8.34 -14.91
N GLY A 79 5.38 7.20 -15.22
CA GLY A 79 6.77 6.92 -14.90
C GLY A 79 6.98 6.29 -13.51
N CYS A 80 5.92 5.96 -12.79
CA CYS A 80 6.04 5.27 -11.49
C CYS A 80 6.79 3.94 -11.63
N ARG A 81 7.54 3.59 -10.61
CA ARG A 81 8.31 2.32 -10.58
C ARG A 81 7.40 1.11 -10.42
N ARG A 82 6.31 1.26 -9.67
CA ARG A 82 5.36 0.19 -9.35
C ARG A 82 3.94 0.73 -9.26
N ILE A 83 2.99 -0.11 -9.62
CA ILE A 83 1.56 0.10 -9.36
C ILE A 83 1.07 -0.89 -8.31
N ASN A 84 0.08 -0.48 -7.53
CA ASN A 84 -0.59 -1.36 -6.57
C ASN A 84 -2.08 -1.49 -6.96
N ILE A 85 -2.51 -2.72 -7.26
CA ILE A 85 -3.88 -3.04 -7.67
C ILE A 85 -4.63 -3.63 -6.48
N GLY A 86 -5.71 -2.99 -6.07
CA GLY A 86 -6.57 -3.46 -4.99
C GLY A 86 -7.80 -4.21 -5.52
N THR A 87 -8.94 -3.54 -5.51
CA THR A 87 -10.27 -4.10 -5.82
C THR A 87 -10.32 -4.93 -7.11
N ALA A 88 -9.68 -4.48 -8.18
CA ALA A 88 -9.72 -5.16 -9.47
C ALA A 88 -9.05 -6.55 -9.44
N ALA A 89 -8.07 -6.77 -8.58
CA ALA A 89 -7.46 -8.09 -8.38
C ALA A 89 -8.45 -9.10 -7.76
N LEU A 90 -9.44 -8.61 -7.03
CA LEU A 90 -10.51 -9.43 -6.43
C LEU A 90 -11.67 -9.64 -7.39
N GLU A 91 -12.08 -8.59 -8.10
CA GLU A 91 -13.27 -8.59 -8.96
C GLU A 91 -13.01 -9.16 -10.36
N ASN A 92 -11.77 -9.09 -10.87
CA ASN A 92 -11.40 -9.56 -12.20
C ASN A 92 -10.12 -10.42 -12.16
N PRO A 93 -10.19 -11.66 -11.65
CA PRO A 93 -9.02 -12.53 -11.47
C PRO A 93 -8.25 -12.82 -12.76
N GLU A 94 -8.95 -13.04 -13.89
CA GLU A 94 -8.32 -13.35 -15.17
C GLU A 94 -7.50 -12.15 -15.70
N TRP A 95 -8.07 -10.96 -15.59
CA TRP A 95 -7.35 -9.73 -15.95
C TRP A 95 -6.13 -9.53 -15.05
N CYS A 96 -6.28 -9.74 -13.74
CA CYS A 96 -5.20 -9.63 -12.78
C CYS A 96 -4.05 -10.60 -13.09
N ALA A 97 -4.34 -11.88 -13.36
CA ALA A 97 -3.35 -12.88 -13.73
C ALA A 97 -2.56 -12.48 -14.99
N ARG A 98 -3.26 -11.96 -16.03
CA ARG A 98 -2.60 -11.43 -17.23
C ARG A 98 -1.69 -10.24 -16.92
N VAL A 99 -2.19 -9.29 -16.14
CA VAL A 99 -1.41 -8.09 -15.75
C VAL A 99 -0.15 -8.47 -14.96
N LEU A 100 -0.24 -9.43 -14.04
CA LEU A 100 0.90 -9.95 -13.31
C LEU A 100 1.93 -10.60 -14.24
N ALA A 101 1.49 -11.43 -15.18
CA ALA A 101 2.36 -12.10 -16.15
C ALA A 101 3.09 -11.10 -17.08
N GLU A 102 2.41 -10.02 -17.49
CA GLU A 102 2.95 -9.04 -18.44
C GLU A 102 3.88 -8.00 -17.77
N ASN A 103 3.67 -7.70 -16.48
CA ASN A 103 4.34 -6.57 -15.82
C ASN A 103 5.28 -6.97 -14.66
N GLY A 104 5.21 -8.21 -14.19
CA GLY A 104 6.14 -8.77 -13.20
C GLY A 104 6.25 -7.92 -11.92
N ASP A 105 7.48 -7.53 -11.57
CA ASP A 105 7.81 -6.78 -10.35
C ASP A 105 7.31 -5.32 -10.33
N ARG A 106 6.75 -4.85 -11.44
CA ARG A 106 6.08 -3.55 -11.53
C ARG A 106 4.66 -3.55 -10.95
N VAL A 107 4.16 -4.71 -10.52
CA VAL A 107 2.81 -4.85 -9.96
C VAL A 107 2.89 -5.38 -8.54
N ALA A 108 2.25 -4.69 -7.61
CA ALA A 108 1.89 -5.18 -6.30
C ALA A 108 0.39 -5.38 -6.21
N ILE A 109 -0.05 -6.28 -5.35
CA ILE A 109 -1.47 -6.47 -5.05
C ILE A 109 -1.78 -5.99 -3.64
N GLY A 110 -2.75 -5.08 -3.52
CA GLY A 110 -3.26 -4.60 -2.25
C GLY A 110 -4.23 -5.60 -1.62
N LEU A 111 -3.91 -6.04 -0.42
CA LEU A 111 -4.72 -6.93 0.39
C LEU A 111 -5.22 -6.15 1.62
N ASP A 112 -6.39 -5.55 1.50
CA ASP A 112 -7.04 -4.83 2.59
C ASP A 112 -7.87 -5.81 3.42
N VAL A 113 -7.38 -6.14 4.61
CA VAL A 113 -7.90 -7.23 5.45
C VAL A 113 -8.73 -6.68 6.60
N ARG A 114 -9.88 -7.29 6.85
CA ARG A 114 -10.68 -7.12 8.06
C ARG A 114 -11.07 -8.48 8.62
N VAL A 115 -10.90 -8.66 9.92
CA VAL A 115 -11.41 -9.87 10.59
C VAL A 115 -12.93 -9.72 10.81
N VAL A 116 -13.69 -10.70 10.31
CA VAL A 116 -15.15 -10.79 10.45
C VAL A 116 -15.46 -12.18 11.02
N ASP A 117 -16.08 -12.24 12.17
CA ASP A 117 -16.42 -13.49 12.88
C ASP A 117 -15.22 -14.44 13.07
N GLY A 118 -14.04 -13.87 13.31
CA GLY A 118 -12.79 -14.60 13.49
C GLY A 118 -12.05 -14.97 12.18
N GLU A 119 -12.65 -14.71 11.02
CA GLU A 119 -12.08 -15.01 9.70
C GLU A 119 -11.48 -13.76 9.04
N PRO A 120 -10.24 -13.83 8.50
CA PRO A 120 -9.65 -12.71 7.77
C PRO A 120 -10.27 -12.64 6.35
N ARG A 121 -10.98 -11.56 6.10
CA ARG A 121 -11.65 -11.31 4.83
C ARG A 121 -11.07 -10.09 4.15
N LEU A 122 -10.93 -10.16 2.84
CA LEU A 122 -10.52 -9.04 2.01
C LEU A 122 -11.66 -8.06 1.80
N ARG A 123 -11.30 -6.80 1.65
CA ARG A 123 -12.23 -5.70 1.42
C ARG A 123 -11.87 -5.02 0.11
N GLY A 124 -12.88 -4.65 -0.65
CA GLY A 124 -12.75 -3.89 -1.88
C GLY A 124 -13.57 -2.60 -1.86
N ARG A 125 -13.45 -1.79 -2.93
CA ARG A 125 -14.24 -0.56 -3.17
C ARG A 125 -14.24 0.39 -1.97
N GLY A 126 -13.04 0.77 -1.49
CA GLY A 126 -12.95 1.61 -0.29
C GLY A 126 -13.47 0.91 0.97
N TRP A 127 -13.26 -0.43 1.03
CA TRP A 127 -13.54 -1.32 2.17
C TRP A 127 -15.02 -1.61 2.42
N VAL A 128 -15.90 -1.31 1.46
CA VAL A 128 -17.35 -1.52 1.60
C VAL A 128 -17.83 -2.86 1.02
N SER A 129 -17.09 -3.47 0.08
CA SER A 129 -17.42 -4.77 -0.48
C SER A 129 -16.59 -5.90 0.12
N ASP A 130 -17.17 -7.10 0.14
CA ASP A 130 -16.46 -8.33 0.51
C ASP A 130 -15.66 -8.84 -0.67
N GLY A 131 -14.36 -9.06 -0.46
CA GLY A 131 -13.42 -9.56 -1.47
C GLY A 131 -13.07 -11.04 -1.32
N GLY A 132 -13.70 -11.75 -0.38
CA GLY A 132 -13.46 -13.17 -0.12
C GLY A 132 -12.52 -13.45 1.07
N ASN A 133 -12.26 -14.72 1.30
CA ASN A 133 -11.31 -15.17 2.32
C ASN A 133 -9.87 -14.81 1.91
N LEU A 134 -9.08 -14.29 2.84
CA LEU A 134 -7.69 -13.86 2.58
C LEU A 134 -6.84 -15.02 2.03
N TRP A 135 -6.93 -16.20 2.64
CA TRP A 135 -6.05 -17.32 2.31
C TRP A 135 -6.34 -17.92 0.94
N ASP A 136 -7.61 -18.01 0.57
CA ASP A 136 -8.03 -18.51 -0.76
C ASP A 136 -7.53 -17.58 -1.87
N VAL A 137 -7.66 -16.26 -1.64
CA VAL A 137 -7.20 -15.26 -2.60
C VAL A 137 -5.68 -15.23 -2.68
N LEU A 138 -4.98 -15.30 -1.54
CA LEU A 138 -3.51 -15.35 -1.49
C LEU A 138 -2.96 -16.55 -2.26
N GLU A 139 -3.55 -17.75 -2.06
CA GLU A 139 -3.16 -18.96 -2.78
C GLU A 139 -3.33 -18.79 -4.30
N ARG A 140 -4.45 -18.21 -4.74
CA ARG A 140 -4.68 -17.90 -6.16
C ARG A 140 -3.64 -16.95 -6.72
N LEU A 141 -3.40 -15.81 -6.04
CA LEU A 141 -2.44 -14.80 -6.49
C LEU A 141 -1.00 -15.32 -6.52
N ASN A 142 -0.63 -16.21 -5.58
CA ASN A 142 0.66 -16.89 -5.60
C ASN A 142 0.80 -17.77 -6.86
N LYS A 143 -0.26 -18.51 -7.24
CA LYS A 143 -0.29 -19.30 -8.49
C LYS A 143 -0.22 -18.42 -9.73
N ASP A 144 -0.82 -17.23 -9.69
CA ASP A 144 -0.80 -16.24 -10.76
C ASP A 144 0.58 -15.52 -10.86
N GLY A 145 1.53 -15.81 -9.97
CA GLY A 145 2.89 -15.28 -9.99
C GLY A 145 3.05 -13.89 -9.38
N CYS A 146 2.18 -13.50 -8.47
CA CYS A 146 2.35 -12.23 -7.72
C CYS A 146 3.65 -12.26 -6.90
N THR A 147 4.46 -11.22 -7.02
CA THR A 147 5.77 -11.10 -6.35
C THR A 147 5.78 -10.11 -5.19
N ARG A 148 4.69 -9.37 -4.97
CA ARG A 148 4.58 -8.38 -3.89
C ARG A 148 3.14 -8.12 -3.47
N TYR A 149 2.95 -8.06 -2.17
CA TYR A 149 1.67 -7.70 -1.55
C TYR A 149 1.81 -6.45 -0.67
N VAL A 150 0.83 -5.54 -0.75
CA VAL A 150 0.65 -4.47 0.24
C VAL A 150 -0.48 -4.91 1.16
N VAL A 151 -0.15 -5.26 2.40
CA VAL A 151 -1.11 -5.82 3.36
C VAL A 151 -1.53 -4.76 4.36
N THR A 152 -2.81 -4.42 4.34
CA THR A 152 -3.39 -3.40 5.24
C THR A 152 -4.39 -4.05 6.20
N ASP A 153 -4.17 -3.89 7.50
CA ASP A 153 -5.26 -4.12 8.47
C ASP A 153 -6.18 -2.90 8.48
N VAL A 154 -7.37 -3.06 7.89
CA VAL A 154 -8.37 -1.98 7.75
C VAL A 154 -8.80 -1.42 9.11
N SER A 155 -8.82 -2.25 10.16
CA SER A 155 -9.19 -1.82 11.51
C SER A 155 -8.12 -0.95 12.18
N LYS A 156 -6.89 -1.03 11.70
CA LYS A 156 -5.72 -0.30 12.20
C LYS A 156 -5.38 0.94 11.38
N ASP A 157 -5.79 1.00 10.10
CA ASP A 157 -5.38 2.09 9.23
C ASP A 157 -5.86 3.46 9.74
N GLY A 158 -4.93 4.39 9.85
CA GLY A 158 -5.17 5.73 10.35
C GLY A 158 -5.49 5.83 11.85
N MET A 159 -5.45 4.73 12.63
CA MET A 159 -5.83 4.70 14.04
C MET A 159 -4.67 4.95 15.01
N LEU A 160 -3.40 4.87 14.55
CA LEU A 160 -2.22 4.97 15.40
C LEU A 160 -2.26 4.00 16.61
N SER A 161 -2.65 2.75 16.34
CA SER A 161 -2.89 1.71 17.35
C SER A 161 -1.90 0.55 17.30
N GLY A 162 -0.81 0.72 16.58
CA GLY A 162 0.18 -0.32 16.27
C GLY A 162 -0.23 -1.20 15.07
N PRO A 163 0.76 -1.76 14.32
CA PRO A 163 0.52 -2.68 13.21
C PRO A 163 0.02 -4.05 13.70
N ASN A 164 -0.57 -4.83 12.80
CA ASN A 164 -0.96 -6.21 13.07
C ASN A 164 0.17 -7.17 12.69
N LEU A 165 1.15 -7.31 13.58
CA LEU A 165 2.35 -8.13 13.33
C LEU A 165 2.02 -9.60 13.09
N ASP A 166 1.03 -10.15 13.79
CA ASP A 166 0.62 -11.56 13.64
C ASP A 166 0.07 -11.81 12.23
N MET A 167 -0.81 -10.93 11.75
CA MET A 167 -1.35 -11.04 10.39
C MET A 167 -0.27 -10.85 9.32
N LEU A 168 0.60 -9.85 9.48
CA LEU A 168 1.72 -9.61 8.56
C LEU A 168 2.64 -10.82 8.47
N GLY A 169 3.01 -11.38 9.62
CA GLY A 169 3.83 -12.57 9.69
C GLY A 169 3.13 -13.80 9.09
N ALA A 170 1.85 -14.02 9.37
CA ALA A 170 1.10 -15.14 8.80
C ALA A 170 0.97 -15.05 7.27
N VAL A 171 0.75 -13.84 6.72
CA VAL A 171 0.75 -13.63 5.27
C VAL A 171 2.14 -13.88 4.68
N ALA A 172 3.18 -13.36 5.30
CA ALA A 172 4.55 -13.54 4.82
C ALA A 172 4.98 -15.01 4.82
N ASP A 173 4.59 -15.79 5.82
CA ASP A 173 4.87 -17.24 5.87
C ASP A 173 4.09 -18.05 4.81
N ALA A 174 3.00 -17.51 4.28
CA ALA A 174 2.15 -18.17 3.30
C ALA A 174 2.51 -17.83 1.84
N THR A 175 3.58 -17.08 1.60
CA THR A 175 4.01 -16.68 0.26
C THR A 175 5.52 -16.51 0.15
N ASP A 176 6.06 -16.70 -1.05
CA ASP A 176 7.45 -16.31 -1.39
C ASP A 176 7.55 -14.85 -1.86
N ALA A 177 6.40 -14.18 -2.04
CA ALA A 177 6.34 -12.78 -2.43
C ALA A 177 6.77 -11.87 -1.28
N LYS A 178 7.28 -10.68 -1.60
CA LYS A 178 7.58 -9.67 -0.60
C LYS A 178 6.31 -9.02 -0.07
N VAL A 179 6.31 -8.70 1.22
CA VAL A 179 5.18 -8.08 1.91
C VAL A 179 5.54 -6.66 2.35
N VAL A 180 4.66 -5.73 2.04
CA VAL A 180 4.68 -4.34 2.52
C VAL A 180 3.68 -4.22 3.65
N ALA A 181 4.12 -3.86 4.85
CA ALA A 181 3.25 -3.60 5.98
C ALA A 181 2.52 -2.27 5.81
N SER A 182 1.19 -2.26 5.98
CA SER A 182 0.37 -1.05 5.91
C SER A 182 -0.66 -1.01 7.02
N GLY A 183 -0.86 0.19 7.56
CA GLY A 183 -1.86 0.46 8.61
C GLY A 183 -1.33 0.30 10.04
N GLY A 184 -1.72 1.25 10.89
CA GLY A 184 -1.53 1.20 12.34
C GLY A 184 -0.21 1.72 12.88
N ILE A 185 0.87 1.77 12.12
CA ILE A 185 2.19 2.23 12.59
C ILE A 185 2.07 3.62 13.23
N ALA A 186 2.47 3.72 14.50
CA ALA A 186 2.29 4.89 15.35
C ALA A 186 3.58 5.38 16.01
N SER A 187 4.60 4.54 16.11
CA SER A 187 5.83 4.83 16.85
C SER A 187 7.06 4.22 16.18
N ILE A 188 8.24 4.66 16.60
CA ILE A 188 9.52 4.02 16.20
C ILE A 188 9.56 2.56 16.64
N ALA A 189 9.01 2.21 17.80
CA ALA A 189 8.93 0.83 18.25
C ALA A 189 8.11 -0.04 17.30
N ASP A 190 7.04 0.49 16.70
CA ASP A 190 6.26 -0.22 15.68
C ASP A 190 7.07 -0.43 14.39
N VAL A 191 7.84 0.58 13.97
CA VAL A 191 8.74 0.46 12.80
C VAL A 191 9.77 -0.63 13.02
N VAL A 192 10.42 -0.65 14.18
CA VAL A 192 11.38 -1.68 14.59
C VAL A 192 10.73 -3.06 14.64
N ALA A 193 9.51 -3.17 15.18
CA ALA A 193 8.78 -4.43 15.25
C ALA A 193 8.43 -4.99 13.86
N VAL A 194 8.05 -4.13 12.91
CA VAL A 194 7.83 -4.53 11.51
C VAL A 194 9.14 -4.95 10.86
N ALA A 195 10.24 -4.22 11.08
CA ALA A 195 11.56 -4.58 10.56
C ALA A 195 12.03 -5.96 11.08
N GLY A 196 11.64 -6.34 12.29
CA GLY A 196 11.88 -7.68 12.85
C GLY A 196 11.20 -8.83 12.08
N LEU A 197 10.35 -8.54 11.10
CA LEU A 197 9.74 -9.54 10.21
C LEU A 197 10.46 -9.66 8.85
N GLU A 198 11.60 -8.98 8.65
CA GLU A 198 12.31 -8.95 7.37
C GLU A 198 12.72 -10.35 6.90
N ASP A 199 13.26 -11.19 7.78
CA ASP A 199 13.64 -12.58 7.50
C ASP A 199 12.45 -13.45 7.06
N ARG A 200 11.22 -13.05 7.41
CA ARG A 200 9.99 -13.72 6.97
C ARG A 200 9.46 -13.20 5.65
N GLY A 201 10.02 -12.11 5.10
CA GLY A 201 9.63 -11.53 3.82
C GLY A 201 8.88 -10.19 3.89
N VAL A 202 8.70 -9.60 5.09
CA VAL A 202 8.18 -8.23 5.24
C VAL A 202 9.33 -7.26 5.05
N ASP A 203 9.51 -6.73 3.84
CA ASP A 203 10.69 -5.95 3.46
C ASP A 203 10.49 -4.43 3.50
N SER A 204 9.29 -3.97 3.75
CA SER A 204 8.98 -2.54 3.76
C SER A 204 7.70 -2.21 4.52
N ALA A 205 7.54 -0.92 4.85
CA ALA A 205 6.37 -0.42 5.56
C ALA A 205 5.89 0.91 4.99
N ILE A 206 4.56 1.09 4.91
CA ILE A 206 3.93 2.36 4.58
C ILE A 206 3.58 3.08 5.87
N THR A 207 4.20 4.23 6.10
CA THR A 207 3.87 5.13 7.19
C THR A 207 3.23 6.40 6.62
N GLY A 208 2.09 6.76 7.15
CA GLY A 208 1.36 7.94 6.69
C GLY A 208 1.00 8.86 7.85
N LYS A 209 -0.11 8.57 8.54
CA LYS A 209 -0.66 9.44 9.58
C LYS A 209 0.35 9.76 10.69
N ALA A 210 1.17 8.80 11.09
CA ALA A 210 2.17 9.01 12.14
C ALA A 210 3.19 10.09 11.76
N LEU A 211 3.69 10.09 10.53
CA LEU A 211 4.60 11.12 10.01
C LEU A 211 3.91 12.48 9.90
N TYR A 212 2.69 12.52 9.34
CA TYR A 212 1.93 13.77 9.20
C TYR A 212 1.52 14.38 10.54
N SER A 213 1.26 13.57 11.55
CA SER A 213 0.89 14.02 12.91
C SER A 213 2.09 14.24 13.84
N GLY A 214 3.32 14.02 13.33
CA GLY A 214 4.54 14.27 14.07
C GLY A 214 4.76 13.30 15.24
N GLN A 215 4.28 12.06 15.15
CA GLN A 215 4.55 11.03 16.16
C GLN A 215 6.04 10.67 16.19
N PHE A 216 6.66 10.67 15.03
CA PHE A 216 8.10 10.56 14.80
C PHE A 216 8.43 11.17 13.43
N THR A 217 9.71 11.40 13.15
CA THR A 217 10.18 11.85 11.84
C THR A 217 10.68 10.70 10.99
N LEU A 218 10.66 10.86 9.66
CA LEU A 218 11.20 9.84 8.74
C LEU A 218 12.69 9.56 8.99
N PRO A 219 13.57 10.57 9.21
CA PRO A 219 14.96 10.31 9.57
C PRO A 219 15.16 9.48 10.85
N GLU A 220 14.33 9.69 11.89
CA GLU A 220 14.37 8.86 13.11
C GLU A 220 14.00 7.41 12.81
N ALA A 221 12.95 7.18 12.01
CA ALA A 221 12.54 5.84 11.61
C ALA A 221 13.63 5.13 10.80
N LEU A 222 14.24 5.83 9.82
CA LEU A 222 15.32 5.28 9.00
C LEU A 222 16.57 4.97 9.84
N ALA A 223 16.92 5.82 10.81
CA ALA A 223 18.02 5.57 11.72
C ALA A 223 17.78 4.31 12.57
N ALA A 224 16.59 4.17 13.15
CA ALA A 224 16.22 3.01 13.96
C ALA A 224 16.30 1.68 13.21
N VAL A 225 15.89 1.64 11.93
CA VAL A 225 15.99 0.44 11.09
C VAL A 225 17.45 0.12 10.74
N ARG A 226 18.28 1.12 10.44
CA ARG A 226 19.72 0.91 10.15
C ARG A 226 20.50 0.31 11.32
N GLU A 227 20.07 0.56 12.55
CA GLU A 227 20.71 -0.03 13.75
C GLU A 227 20.41 -1.53 13.90
N LEU A 228 19.45 -2.08 13.16
CA LEU A 228 19.11 -3.50 13.17
C LEU A 228 19.89 -4.33 12.14
N SER A 229 20.47 -3.66 11.13
CA SER A 229 21.24 -4.25 10.03
C SER A 229 22.71 -4.34 10.38
#